data_fb13cc1d6df7b5959e4d8c90e78be740
#
_entry.id   fb13cc1d6df7b5959e4d8c90e78be740
#
_cell.length_a   1.000
_cell.length_b   1.000
_cell.length_c   1.000
_cell.angle_alpha   90.00
_cell.angle_beta   90.00
_cell.angle_gamma   90.00
#
_symmetry.space_group_name_H-M   'P 1'
#
loop_
_entity.id
_entity.type
_entity.pdbx_description
1 polymer ?
#
loop_
_entity_poly.entity_id
_entity_poly.type
_entity_poly.pdbx_seq_one_letter_code
_entity_poly.pdbx_strand_id
1 'polypeptide(L)'
;MPPFHDYTWTEIQSQPTAWANTLALMETQADALGMFIRTNGAEHVVFTGCGSTYYLALAAAAALRELAGISAIGLPASEVWLNPLGSFPGGARTLLVPVSRSGETTETLRAVEAFRGAGRGPVLTFSCYPERPLAHMGDMNIVITAGQEQSIAQTRDRKSVV
;
A
#
# COMPACT_ATOMS: atom_id res chain seq x y z
N MET A 1 8.64 -31.20 -24.00
CA MET A 1 8.25 -30.43 -22.80
C MET A 1 8.61 -28.99 -23.06
N PRO A 2 7.73 -28.01 -22.84
CA PRO A 2 8.16 -26.61 -22.86
C PRO A 2 9.23 -26.42 -21.79
N PRO A 3 10.23 -25.53 -21.99
CA PRO A 3 11.23 -25.28 -20.98
C PRO A 3 10.55 -24.81 -19.70
N PHE A 4 10.95 -25.38 -18.57
CA PHE A 4 10.48 -24.98 -17.25
C PHE A 4 10.94 -23.52 -17.04
N HIS A 5 10.05 -22.56 -17.22
CA HIS A 5 10.34 -21.17 -16.91
C HIS A 5 10.32 -21.03 -15.40
N ASP A 6 11.47 -20.94 -14.80
CA ASP A 6 11.61 -20.61 -13.39
C ASP A 6 11.38 -19.09 -13.19
N TYR A 7 10.12 -18.71 -13.20
CA TYR A 7 9.72 -17.31 -12.95
C TYR A 7 10.25 -16.81 -11.61
N THR A 8 10.22 -17.67 -10.58
CA THR A 8 10.68 -17.32 -9.23
C THR A 8 12.15 -16.90 -9.23
N TRP A 9 13.01 -17.69 -9.89
CA TRP A 9 14.43 -17.38 -9.97
C TRP A 9 14.69 -16.09 -10.75
N THR A 10 14.03 -15.91 -11.88
CA THR A 10 14.14 -14.70 -12.71
C THR A 10 13.69 -13.46 -11.94
N GLU A 11 12.62 -13.57 -11.18
CA GLU A 11 12.08 -12.49 -10.36
C GLU A 11 13.00 -12.13 -9.20
N ILE A 12 13.59 -13.13 -8.52
CA ILE A 12 14.61 -12.89 -7.49
C ILE A 12 15.81 -12.13 -8.07
N GLN A 13 16.32 -12.54 -9.20
CA GLN A 13 17.47 -11.87 -9.83
C GLN A 13 17.17 -10.44 -10.29
N SER A 14 15.93 -10.14 -10.61
CA SER A 14 15.50 -8.82 -11.06
C SER A 14 15.13 -7.85 -9.93
N GLN A 15 15.16 -8.27 -8.67
CA GLN A 15 14.81 -7.42 -7.52
C GLN A 15 15.57 -6.07 -7.50
N PRO A 16 16.91 -6.02 -7.70
CA PRO A 16 17.62 -4.73 -7.66
C PRO A 16 17.11 -3.75 -8.72
N THR A 17 16.76 -4.25 -9.91
CA THR A 17 16.17 -3.41 -10.97
C THR A 17 14.77 -2.95 -10.60
N ALA A 18 13.95 -3.83 -10.03
CA ALA A 18 12.61 -3.48 -9.56
C ALA A 18 12.65 -2.39 -8.47
N TRP A 19 13.61 -2.47 -7.55
CA TRP A 19 13.80 -1.45 -6.52
C TRP A 19 14.25 -0.10 -7.11
N ALA A 20 15.23 -0.11 -8.01
CA ALA A 20 15.68 1.12 -8.67
C ALA A 20 14.52 1.81 -9.42
N ASN A 21 13.71 1.04 -10.15
CA ASN A 21 12.56 1.56 -10.87
C ASN A 21 11.47 2.10 -9.90
N THR A 22 11.26 1.44 -8.76
CA THR A 22 10.33 1.91 -7.73
C THR A 22 10.79 3.23 -7.13
N LEU A 23 12.07 3.35 -6.79
CA LEU A 23 12.65 4.60 -6.26
C LEU A 23 12.52 5.74 -7.29
N ALA A 24 12.87 5.49 -8.54
CA ALA A 24 12.73 6.49 -9.60
C ALA A 24 11.26 6.94 -9.79
N LEU A 25 10.30 5.99 -9.72
CA LEU A 25 8.88 6.33 -9.73
C LEU A 25 8.51 7.22 -8.54
N MET A 26 8.93 6.85 -7.32
CA MET A 26 8.60 7.62 -6.12
C MET A 26 9.20 9.02 -6.15
N GLU A 27 10.39 9.21 -6.70
CA GLU A 27 10.99 10.53 -6.93
C GLU A 27 10.10 11.40 -7.83
N THR A 28 9.53 10.83 -8.90
CA THR A 28 8.61 11.58 -9.79
C THR A 28 7.27 11.91 -9.10
N GLN A 29 6.85 11.14 -8.12
CA GLN A 29 5.60 11.32 -7.39
C GLN A 29 5.75 12.16 -6.10
N ALA A 30 6.97 12.47 -5.67
CA ALA A 30 7.25 13.06 -4.36
C ALA A 30 6.50 14.38 -4.14
N ASP A 31 6.51 15.29 -5.11
CA ASP A 31 5.83 16.59 -4.99
C ASP A 31 4.31 16.44 -4.95
N ALA A 32 3.75 15.59 -5.81
CA ALA A 32 2.31 15.31 -5.85
C ALA A 32 1.83 14.66 -4.54
N LEU A 33 2.60 13.68 -4.03
CA LEU A 33 2.33 13.02 -2.77
C LEU A 33 2.41 14.01 -1.58
N GLY A 34 3.45 14.83 -1.55
CA GLY A 34 3.61 15.87 -0.53
C GLY A 34 2.48 16.90 -0.56
N MET A 35 2.04 17.31 -1.76
CA MET A 35 0.88 18.19 -1.91
C MET A 35 -0.40 17.50 -1.44
N PHE A 36 -0.64 16.25 -1.85
CA PHE A 36 -1.81 15.47 -1.45
C PHE A 36 -1.92 15.36 0.08
N ILE A 37 -0.83 15.02 0.78
CA ILE A 37 -0.82 14.90 2.24
C ILE A 37 -1.13 16.27 2.90
N ARG A 38 -0.48 17.35 2.46
CA ARG A 38 -0.69 18.69 3.04
C ARG A 38 -2.10 19.21 2.81
N THR A 39 -2.63 19.06 1.58
CA THR A 39 -3.95 19.59 1.22
C THR A 39 -5.07 18.86 1.96
N ASN A 40 -4.90 17.57 2.20
CA ASN A 40 -5.91 16.79 2.89
C ASN A 40 -5.90 16.93 4.42
N GLY A 41 -4.88 17.53 5.02
CA GLY A 41 -4.84 17.85 6.45
C GLY A 41 -5.02 16.62 7.34
N ALA A 42 -4.46 15.47 6.96
CA ALA A 42 -4.55 14.26 7.76
C ALA A 42 -3.71 14.39 9.03
N GLU A 43 -4.33 14.15 10.16
CA GLU A 43 -3.71 14.20 11.50
C GLU A 43 -3.15 12.82 11.91
N HIS A 44 -3.69 11.77 11.31
CA HIS A 44 -3.33 10.40 11.59
C HIS A 44 -3.27 9.58 10.30
N VAL A 45 -2.33 8.65 10.21
CA VAL A 45 -2.17 7.76 9.05
C VAL A 45 -2.39 6.32 9.48
N VAL A 46 -3.26 5.61 8.78
CA VAL A 46 -3.48 4.17 8.96
C VAL A 46 -2.99 3.44 7.72
N PHE A 47 -1.88 2.73 7.85
CA PHE A 47 -1.43 1.77 6.84
C PHE A 47 -2.16 0.46 7.02
N THR A 48 -2.58 -0.17 5.92
CA THR A 48 -3.31 -1.44 6.00
C THR A 48 -2.96 -2.37 4.84
N GLY A 49 -3.05 -3.66 5.09
CA GLY A 49 -2.79 -4.71 4.11
C GLY A 49 -3.17 -6.08 4.66
N CYS A 50 -2.95 -7.12 3.86
CA CYS A 50 -3.27 -8.49 4.20
C CYS A 50 -2.02 -9.39 4.03
N GLY A 51 -1.78 -10.31 4.97
CA GLY A 51 -0.61 -11.18 4.94
C GLY A 51 0.71 -10.39 4.98
N SER A 52 1.56 -10.53 3.97
CA SER A 52 2.86 -9.85 3.92
C SER A 52 2.75 -8.32 3.87
N THR A 53 1.75 -7.79 3.18
CA THR A 53 1.55 -6.33 3.11
C THR A 53 1.09 -5.73 4.44
N TYR A 54 0.56 -6.51 5.37
CA TYR A 54 0.33 -6.06 6.74
C TYR A 54 1.65 -5.80 7.49
N TYR A 55 2.64 -6.69 7.37
CA TYR A 55 3.95 -6.43 7.98
C TYR A 55 4.64 -5.21 7.38
N LEU A 56 4.45 -4.99 6.09
CA LEU A 56 4.88 -3.77 5.44
C LEU A 56 4.15 -2.53 6.00
N ALA A 57 2.85 -2.62 6.23
CA ALA A 57 2.08 -1.54 6.86
C ALA A 57 2.61 -1.18 8.26
N LEU A 58 3.02 -2.18 9.05
CA LEU A 58 3.66 -1.96 10.36
C LEU A 58 4.99 -1.21 10.23
N ALA A 59 5.85 -1.64 9.29
CA ALA A 59 7.14 -1.01 9.05
C ALA A 59 6.99 0.44 8.55
N ALA A 60 6.07 0.68 7.61
CA ALA A 60 5.77 2.01 7.08
C ALA A 60 5.25 2.95 8.17
N ALA A 61 4.35 2.47 9.03
CA ALA A 61 3.85 3.26 10.15
C ALA A 61 4.96 3.59 11.17
N ALA A 62 5.86 2.66 11.45
CA ALA A 62 7.00 2.91 12.32
C ALA A 62 7.95 3.95 11.72
N ALA A 63 8.32 3.80 10.45
CA ALA A 63 9.18 4.75 9.73
C ALA A 63 8.57 6.16 9.68
N LEU A 64 7.28 6.28 9.41
CA LEU A 64 6.61 7.58 9.34
C LEU A 64 6.61 8.30 10.71
N ARG A 65 6.40 7.56 11.80
CA ARG A 65 6.51 8.13 13.16
C ARG A 65 7.93 8.57 13.49
N GLU A 66 8.92 7.72 13.17
CA GLU A 66 10.31 7.97 13.51
C GLU A 66 10.92 9.10 12.69
N LEU A 67 10.70 9.11 11.38
CA LEU A 67 11.36 10.04 10.46
C LEU A 67 10.61 11.36 10.30
N ALA A 68 9.28 11.36 10.41
CA ALA A 68 8.46 12.55 10.17
C ALA A 68 7.68 13.05 11.39
N GLY A 69 7.68 12.30 12.50
CA GLY A 69 6.90 12.66 13.69
C GLY A 69 5.38 12.61 13.49
N ILE A 70 4.90 11.98 12.41
CA ILE A 70 3.49 11.89 12.07
C ILE A 70 2.86 10.71 12.80
N SER A 71 1.71 10.93 13.44
CA SER A 71 0.95 9.85 14.08
C SER A 71 0.52 8.80 13.04
N ALA A 72 0.98 7.57 13.19
CA ALA A 72 0.69 6.49 12.26
C ALA A 72 0.59 5.13 12.95
N ILE A 73 -0.27 4.27 12.43
CA ILE A 73 -0.40 2.86 12.86
C ILE A 73 -0.51 1.95 11.64
N GLY A 74 -0.11 0.68 11.81
CA GLY A 74 -0.35 -0.39 10.85
C GLY A 74 -1.43 -1.32 11.38
N LEU A 75 -2.49 -1.56 10.61
CA LEU A 75 -3.57 -2.48 10.95
C LEU A 75 -3.75 -3.54 9.86
N PRO A 76 -4.13 -4.79 10.21
CA PRO A 76 -4.55 -5.74 9.20
C PRO A 76 -5.83 -5.27 8.53
N ALA A 77 -5.99 -5.51 7.23
CA ALA A 77 -7.16 -5.04 6.48
C ALA A 77 -8.48 -5.64 7.02
N SER A 78 -8.42 -6.86 7.55
CA SER A 78 -9.56 -7.49 8.23
C SER A 78 -10.04 -6.70 9.45
N GLU A 79 -9.13 -6.13 10.25
CA GLU A 79 -9.48 -5.31 11.40
C GLU A 79 -10.20 -4.03 10.97
N VAL A 80 -9.65 -3.33 9.96
CA VAL A 80 -10.24 -2.11 9.39
C VAL A 80 -11.64 -2.39 8.85
N TRP A 81 -11.84 -3.52 8.18
CA TRP A 81 -13.14 -3.91 7.61
C TRP A 81 -14.15 -4.32 8.68
N LEU A 82 -13.75 -5.19 9.61
CA LEU A 82 -14.69 -5.79 10.59
C LEU A 82 -14.98 -4.89 11.77
N ASN A 83 -14.04 -3.99 12.11
CA ASN A 83 -14.16 -3.07 13.25
C ASN A 83 -13.81 -1.62 12.86
N PRO A 84 -14.53 -1.03 11.89
CA PRO A 84 -14.17 0.30 11.37
C PRO A 84 -14.29 1.40 12.44
N LEU A 85 -15.15 1.25 13.43
CA LEU A 85 -15.29 2.25 14.51
C LEU A 85 -14.12 2.23 15.49
N GLY A 86 -13.55 1.04 15.76
CA GLY A 86 -12.40 0.88 16.65
C GLY A 86 -11.05 1.09 15.97
N SER A 87 -11.00 1.03 14.64
CA SER A 87 -9.76 1.11 13.87
C SER A 87 -9.21 2.53 13.69
N PHE A 88 -10.02 3.57 13.96
CA PHE A 88 -9.63 4.96 13.71
C PHE A 88 -9.77 5.82 14.96
N PRO A 89 -8.82 6.73 15.25
CA PRO A 89 -8.94 7.68 16.34
C PRO A 89 -10.21 8.52 16.21
N GLY A 90 -10.94 8.68 17.29
CA GLY A 90 -12.17 9.47 17.31
C GLY A 90 -11.88 10.94 17.01
N GLY A 91 -12.58 11.51 16.04
CA GLY A 91 -12.49 12.93 15.69
C GLY A 91 -11.28 13.35 14.84
N ALA A 92 -10.22 12.54 14.73
CA ALA A 92 -9.06 12.86 13.91
C ALA A 92 -9.32 12.58 12.42
N ARG A 93 -8.93 13.54 11.55
CA ARG A 93 -8.93 13.32 10.10
C ARG A 93 -7.83 12.31 9.75
N THR A 94 -8.24 11.17 9.23
CA THR A 94 -7.36 10.03 8.99
C THR A 94 -7.07 9.85 7.50
N LEU A 95 -5.80 9.64 7.14
CA LEU A 95 -5.40 9.13 5.82
C LEU A 95 -5.33 7.60 5.89
N LEU A 96 -6.11 6.90 5.09
CA LEU A 96 -5.96 5.45 4.91
C LEU A 96 -4.98 5.17 3.77
N VAL A 97 -4.00 4.30 4.05
CA VAL A 97 -3.00 3.85 3.05
C VAL A 97 -3.07 2.34 2.89
N PRO A 98 -3.99 1.83 2.05
CA PRO A 98 -4.06 0.41 1.73
C PRO A 98 -2.97 -0.01 0.75
N VAL A 99 -2.33 -1.14 1.04
CA VAL A 99 -1.27 -1.73 0.22
C VAL A 99 -1.67 -3.13 -0.22
N SER A 100 -1.71 -3.37 -1.52
CA SER A 100 -1.96 -4.72 -2.07
C SER A 100 -1.23 -4.89 -3.39
N ARG A 101 -0.32 -5.88 -3.48
CA ARG A 101 0.37 -6.17 -4.74
C ARG A 101 -0.63 -6.50 -5.85
N SER A 102 -1.52 -7.47 -5.62
CA SER A 102 -2.51 -7.89 -6.62
C SER A 102 -3.55 -6.83 -6.93
N GLY A 103 -3.78 -5.88 -6.02
CA GLY A 103 -4.82 -4.88 -6.16
C GLY A 103 -6.26 -5.42 -6.07
N GLU A 104 -6.43 -6.69 -5.69
CA GLU A 104 -7.74 -7.37 -5.64
C GLU A 104 -7.97 -8.21 -4.36
N THR A 105 -7.08 -8.07 -3.36
CA THR A 105 -7.25 -8.75 -2.07
C THR A 105 -8.55 -8.29 -1.41
N THR A 106 -9.48 -9.21 -1.20
CA THR A 106 -10.84 -8.92 -0.73
C THR A 106 -10.86 -8.09 0.54
N GLU A 107 -10.07 -8.45 1.56
CA GLU A 107 -10.00 -7.73 2.82
C GLU A 107 -9.52 -6.29 2.64
N THR A 108 -8.55 -6.06 1.74
CA THR A 108 -8.04 -4.72 1.45
C THR A 108 -9.09 -3.86 0.75
N LEU A 109 -9.83 -4.41 -0.21
CA LEU A 109 -10.91 -3.69 -0.89
C LEU A 109 -12.04 -3.35 0.09
N ARG A 110 -12.44 -4.32 0.92
CA ARG A 110 -13.46 -4.11 1.96
C ARG A 110 -13.05 -3.09 3.02
N ALA A 111 -11.78 -3.05 3.39
CA ALA A 111 -11.24 -2.03 4.29
C ALA A 111 -11.39 -0.62 3.71
N VAL A 112 -11.12 -0.43 2.42
CA VAL A 112 -11.32 0.86 1.74
C VAL A 112 -12.80 1.24 1.69
N GLU A 113 -13.69 0.29 1.34
CA GLU A 113 -15.14 0.51 1.33
C GLU A 113 -15.66 0.93 2.71
N ALA A 114 -15.27 0.22 3.75
CA ALA A 114 -15.66 0.52 5.14
C ALA A 114 -15.15 1.90 5.60
N PHE A 115 -13.89 2.24 5.28
CA PHE A 115 -13.32 3.53 5.60
C PHE A 115 -14.06 4.68 4.90
N ARG A 116 -14.34 4.54 3.61
CA ARG A 116 -15.11 5.53 2.85
C ARG A 116 -16.53 5.68 3.38
N GLY A 117 -17.20 4.57 3.72
CA GLY A 117 -18.51 4.58 4.35
C GLY A 117 -18.54 5.30 5.69
N ALA A 118 -17.43 5.26 6.45
CA ALA A 118 -17.28 5.97 7.70
C ALA A 118 -16.93 7.48 7.56
N GLY A 119 -16.61 7.95 6.36
CA GLY A 119 -16.32 9.36 6.07
C GLY A 119 -15.12 9.94 6.83
N ARG A 120 -14.08 9.11 7.10
CA ARG A 120 -12.97 9.48 7.99
C ARG A 120 -11.88 10.32 7.35
N GLY A 121 -11.78 10.33 6.02
CA GLY A 121 -10.77 11.13 5.31
C GLY A 121 -10.37 10.56 3.95
N PRO A 122 -9.20 10.97 3.43
CA PRO A 122 -8.71 10.56 2.13
C PRO A 122 -8.11 9.15 2.13
N VAL A 123 -8.00 8.58 0.92
CA VAL A 123 -7.40 7.27 0.66
C VAL A 123 -6.26 7.43 -0.34
N LEU A 124 -5.07 6.94 0.01
CA LEU A 124 -3.90 6.82 -0.88
C LEU A 124 -3.59 5.35 -1.10
N THR A 125 -3.78 4.83 -2.30
CA THR A 125 -3.57 3.41 -2.57
C THR A 125 -2.19 3.11 -3.14
N PHE A 126 -1.65 1.94 -2.78
CA PHE A 126 -0.46 1.35 -3.40
C PHE A 126 -0.81 -0.02 -3.98
N SER A 127 -0.56 -0.21 -5.27
CA SER A 127 -0.77 -1.49 -5.97
C SER A 127 0.27 -1.71 -7.06
N CYS A 128 0.30 -2.91 -7.69
CA CYS A 128 1.23 -3.18 -8.78
C CYS A 128 0.53 -3.34 -10.14
N TYR A 129 -0.77 -3.46 -10.17
CA TYR A 129 -1.54 -3.73 -11.39
C TYR A 129 -2.54 -2.61 -11.66
N PRO A 130 -2.35 -1.80 -12.72
CA PRO A 130 -3.19 -0.64 -13.01
C PRO A 130 -4.64 -0.99 -13.36
N GLU A 131 -4.88 -2.21 -13.85
CA GLU A 131 -6.21 -2.69 -14.24
C GLU A 131 -7.03 -3.27 -13.06
N ARG A 132 -6.41 -3.38 -11.88
CA ARG A 132 -7.08 -3.99 -10.72
C ARG A 132 -7.84 -2.96 -9.87
N PRO A 133 -8.88 -3.40 -9.14
CA PRO A 133 -9.78 -2.48 -8.43
C PRO A 133 -9.09 -1.47 -7.53
N LEU A 134 -8.11 -1.90 -6.73
CA LEU A 134 -7.44 -1.00 -5.77
C LEU A 134 -6.76 0.20 -6.43
N ALA A 135 -6.26 0.04 -7.67
CA ALA A 135 -5.63 1.13 -8.43
C ALA A 135 -6.59 2.30 -8.77
N HIS A 136 -7.89 2.13 -8.50
CA HIS A 136 -8.93 3.12 -8.80
C HIS A 136 -9.77 3.52 -7.57
N MET A 137 -9.45 2.99 -6.40
CA MET A 137 -10.24 3.22 -5.18
C MET A 137 -9.71 4.37 -4.31
N GLY A 138 -8.55 4.93 -4.61
CA GLY A 138 -7.95 6.04 -3.87
C GLY A 138 -8.34 7.41 -4.42
N ASP A 139 -8.24 8.43 -3.57
CA ASP A 139 -8.23 9.83 -4.00
C ASP A 139 -6.88 10.18 -4.67
N MET A 140 -5.84 9.41 -4.30
CA MET A 140 -4.57 9.30 -5.02
C MET A 140 -4.20 7.83 -5.14
N ASN A 141 -3.69 7.42 -6.31
CA ASN A 141 -3.34 6.04 -6.57
C ASN A 141 -1.90 5.95 -7.10
N ILE A 142 -1.05 5.15 -6.44
CA ILE A 142 0.32 4.89 -6.88
C ILE A 142 0.39 3.44 -7.34
N VAL A 143 0.76 3.25 -8.62
CA VAL A 143 0.88 1.93 -9.23
C VAL A 143 2.34 1.63 -9.53
N ILE A 144 2.91 0.65 -8.82
CA ILE A 144 4.30 0.24 -8.90
C ILE A 144 4.40 -0.97 -9.83
N THR A 145 4.35 -0.75 -11.14
CA THR A 145 4.37 -1.84 -12.14
C THR A 145 5.63 -2.71 -12.08
N ALA A 146 6.74 -2.17 -11.55
CA ALA A 146 7.96 -2.93 -11.31
C ALA A 146 7.79 -4.09 -10.32
N GLY A 147 6.75 -4.04 -9.47
CA GLY A 147 6.40 -5.10 -8.51
C GLY A 147 5.49 -6.20 -9.07
N GLN A 148 5.18 -6.19 -10.37
CA GLN A 148 4.38 -7.24 -10.99
C GLN A 148 5.17 -8.56 -11.05
N GLU A 149 4.49 -9.68 -10.77
CA GLU A 149 5.08 -11.02 -10.71
C GLU A 149 4.20 -12.06 -11.41
N GLN A 150 4.84 -13.06 -11.99
CA GLN A 150 4.19 -14.23 -12.60
C GLN A 150 4.30 -15.47 -11.71
N SER A 151 5.29 -15.49 -10.81
CA SER A 151 5.44 -16.59 -9.86
C SER A 151 4.39 -16.53 -8.74
N ILE A 152 4.02 -17.72 -8.26
CA ILE A 152 3.15 -17.86 -7.09
C ILE A 152 3.88 -17.39 -5.83
N ALA A 153 5.19 -17.63 -5.76
CA ALA A 153 6.03 -17.14 -4.67
C ALA A 153 6.34 -15.65 -4.89
N GLN A 154 5.78 -14.82 -4.04
CA GLN A 154 5.96 -13.38 -4.09
C GLN A 154 7.39 -13.00 -3.70
N THR A 155 8.18 -12.54 -4.66
CA THR A 155 9.60 -12.26 -4.47
C THR A 155 9.96 -10.80 -4.68
N ARG A 156 9.32 -10.08 -5.60
CA ARG A 156 9.58 -8.68 -5.90
C ARG A 156 8.89 -7.71 -4.95
N ASP A 157 7.65 -7.99 -4.57
CA ASP A 157 6.84 -7.08 -3.78
C ASP A 157 7.25 -6.99 -2.31
N ARG A 158 7.74 -8.10 -1.73
CA ARG A 158 8.09 -8.17 -0.30
C ARG A 158 9.34 -7.40 0.07
N LYS A 159 10.22 -7.12 -0.87
CA LYS A 159 11.53 -6.50 -0.62
C LYS A 159 11.70 -5.14 -1.28
N SER A 160 10.78 -4.73 -2.15
CA SER A 160 10.84 -3.45 -2.83
C SER A 160 10.39 -2.27 -1.96
N VAL A 161 10.05 -2.50 -0.70
CA VAL A 161 9.40 -1.48 0.14
C VAL A 161 10.01 -1.38 1.55
N VAL A 162 11.19 -1.99 1.77
CA VAL A 162 11.95 -1.85 3.03
C VAL A 162 13.12 -0.93 2.84
#